data_457f26dd2782ac7064db7faddc6d1358
#
_entry.id   457f26dd2782ac7064db7faddc6d1358
#
_cell.length_a   1.000
_cell.length_b   1.000
_cell.length_c   1.000
_cell.angle_alpha   90.00
_cell.angle_beta   90.00
_cell.angle_gamma   90.00
#
_symmetry.space_group_name_H-M   'P 1'
#
loop_
_entity.id
_entity.type
_entity.pdbx_description
1 polymer ?
#
loop_
_entity_poly.entity_id
_entity_poly.type
_entity_poly.pdbx_seq_one_letter_code
_entity_poly.pdbx_strand_id
1 'polypeptide(L)'
;SSIKQGCKYFASLLSSAENQGIEDINVVVQSYNYGGGYIGYVAKNGKKHSFTLAENFARDKSGGTKVTYTNPIAVARNGGWRYGYGNMFYVELVSQYLTVNQVSGELAQKIMNEALKYQGWDYVYGGSNPNTSFDCSGLVQWCYGKAGISLPRTAQAQYDATQHIPLSQAQAGDLVFFHSTYNAGTYVTHVGIYVGNNQMYHAGDPIGYADLTSSYWQQHLIG
;
A
#
# COMPACT_ATOMS: atom_id res chain seq x y z
N SER A 1 -23.32 4.53 -17.28
CA SER A 1 -22.81 3.55 -16.30
C SER A 1 -22.35 4.27 -15.04
N SER A 2 -22.31 3.59 -13.91
CA SER A 2 -21.85 4.12 -12.62
C SER A 2 -20.41 4.67 -12.68
N ILE A 3 -19.53 4.05 -13.46
CA ILE A 3 -18.15 4.52 -13.69
C ILE A 3 -18.17 5.92 -14.33
N LYS A 4 -18.97 6.15 -15.38
CA LYS A 4 -19.07 7.46 -16.05
C LYS A 4 -19.56 8.54 -15.08
N GLN A 5 -20.49 8.21 -14.20
CA GLN A 5 -20.97 9.12 -13.17
C GLN A 5 -19.87 9.44 -12.14
N GLY A 6 -19.14 8.42 -11.68
CA GLY A 6 -18.01 8.58 -10.76
C GLY A 6 -16.91 9.48 -11.33
N CYS A 7 -16.51 9.27 -12.60
CA CYS A 7 -15.54 10.13 -13.27
C CYS A 7 -16.01 11.60 -13.38
N LYS A 8 -17.30 11.83 -13.68
CA LYS A 8 -17.85 13.20 -13.73
C LYS A 8 -17.81 13.87 -12.36
N TYR A 9 -18.17 13.14 -11.32
CA TYR A 9 -18.12 13.66 -9.95
C TYR A 9 -16.68 13.97 -9.53
N PHE A 10 -15.74 13.07 -9.80
CA PHE A 10 -14.31 13.31 -9.53
C PHE A 10 -13.79 14.55 -10.25
N ALA A 11 -14.12 14.72 -11.53
CA ALA A 11 -13.75 15.91 -12.31
C ALA A 11 -14.32 17.20 -11.70
N SER A 12 -15.57 17.18 -11.19
CA SER A 12 -16.15 18.35 -10.52
C SER A 12 -15.46 18.70 -9.21
N LEU A 13 -15.00 17.70 -8.45
CA LEU A 13 -14.22 17.92 -7.24
C LEU A 13 -12.83 18.47 -7.55
N LEU A 14 -12.19 17.99 -8.63
CA LEU A 14 -10.90 18.49 -9.10
C LEU A 14 -11.00 20.00 -9.42
N SER A 15 -11.96 20.38 -10.25
CA SER A 15 -12.20 21.79 -10.58
C SER A 15 -12.50 22.65 -9.33
N SER A 16 -13.24 22.09 -8.35
CA SER A 16 -13.52 22.79 -7.10
C SER A 16 -12.25 23.00 -6.25
N ALA A 17 -11.33 22.05 -6.24
CA ALA A 17 -10.06 22.16 -5.55
C ALA A 17 -9.14 23.21 -6.22
N GLU A 18 -9.02 23.15 -7.56
CA GLU A 18 -8.26 24.10 -8.36
C GLU A 18 -8.74 25.56 -8.15
N ASN A 19 -10.06 25.77 -8.13
CA ASN A 19 -10.68 27.10 -7.88
C ASN A 19 -10.35 27.65 -6.47
N GLN A 20 -9.96 26.80 -5.52
CA GLN A 20 -9.52 27.18 -4.17
C GLN A 20 -8.00 27.18 -4.02
N GLY A 21 -7.26 27.00 -5.12
CA GLY A 21 -5.80 26.98 -5.14
C GLY A 21 -5.22 25.77 -4.38
N ILE A 22 -5.89 24.62 -4.49
CA ILE A 22 -5.44 23.34 -3.92
C ILE A 22 -4.91 22.49 -5.06
N GLU A 23 -3.62 22.16 -5.02
CA GLU A 23 -2.92 21.32 -6.01
C GLU A 23 -2.79 19.85 -5.54
N ASP A 24 -3.01 19.59 -4.25
CA ASP A 24 -2.88 18.25 -3.68
C ASP A 24 -4.05 17.35 -4.09
N ILE A 25 -3.77 16.40 -4.98
CA ILE A 25 -4.76 15.44 -5.49
C ILE A 25 -5.40 14.60 -4.38
N ASN A 26 -4.70 14.37 -3.26
CA ASN A 26 -5.22 13.61 -2.14
C ASN A 26 -6.42 14.31 -1.47
N VAL A 27 -6.51 15.64 -1.57
CA VAL A 27 -7.69 16.40 -1.15
C VAL A 27 -8.90 16.02 -1.99
N VAL A 28 -8.71 15.88 -3.30
CA VAL A 28 -9.79 15.47 -4.25
C VAL A 28 -10.18 14.01 -3.99
N VAL A 29 -9.19 13.12 -3.82
CA VAL A 29 -9.42 11.70 -3.51
C VAL A 29 -10.22 11.57 -2.21
N GLN A 30 -9.82 12.23 -1.13
CA GLN A 30 -10.56 12.19 0.14
C GLN A 30 -11.97 12.80 0.00
N SER A 31 -12.10 13.87 -0.79
CA SER A 31 -13.38 14.52 -1.04
C SER A 31 -14.35 13.66 -1.84
N TYR A 32 -13.85 12.74 -2.67
CA TYR A 32 -14.69 11.77 -3.36
C TYR A 32 -15.47 10.87 -2.36
N ASN A 33 -14.85 10.56 -1.23
CA ASN A 33 -15.48 9.80 -0.14
C ASN A 33 -16.29 10.70 0.84
N TYR A 34 -15.78 11.89 1.15
CA TYR A 34 -16.38 12.77 2.15
C TYR A 34 -17.39 13.81 1.58
N GLY A 35 -17.44 13.94 0.26
CA GLY A 35 -18.14 15.03 -0.40
C GLY A 35 -17.31 16.33 -0.48
N GLY A 36 -17.76 17.26 -1.33
CA GLY A 36 -17.04 18.50 -1.65
C GLY A 36 -16.78 19.42 -0.45
N GLY A 37 -17.50 19.26 0.66
CA GLY A 37 -17.27 20.02 1.89
C GLY A 37 -15.89 19.87 2.49
N TYR A 38 -15.21 18.75 2.22
CA TYR A 38 -13.83 18.52 2.67
C TYR A 38 -12.84 19.44 1.97
N ILE A 39 -13.05 19.80 0.69
CA ILE A 39 -12.22 20.77 -0.04
C ILE A 39 -12.20 22.12 0.69
N GLY A 40 -13.37 22.63 1.03
CA GLY A 40 -13.48 23.91 1.75
C GLY A 40 -12.88 23.85 3.18
N TYR A 41 -12.93 22.69 3.81
CA TYR A 41 -12.29 22.47 5.12
C TYR A 41 -10.77 22.54 4.99
N VAL A 42 -10.18 21.82 4.03
CA VAL A 42 -8.73 21.79 3.79
C VAL A 42 -8.21 23.14 3.28
N ALA A 43 -9.00 23.87 2.47
CA ALA A 43 -8.65 25.22 2.03
C ALA A 43 -8.33 26.18 3.19
N LYS A 44 -9.03 26.02 4.30
CA LYS A 44 -8.84 26.80 5.55
C LYS A 44 -7.74 26.26 6.47
N ASN A 45 -7.22 25.06 6.19
CA ASN A 45 -6.28 24.32 7.05
C ASN A 45 -4.99 23.93 6.31
N GLY A 46 -4.46 24.83 5.48
CA GLY A 46 -3.11 24.67 4.87
C GLY A 46 -3.11 24.09 3.46
N LYS A 47 -4.25 23.83 2.85
CA LYS A 47 -4.42 23.41 1.44
C LYS A 47 -3.75 22.09 1.07
N LYS A 48 -3.41 21.25 2.06
CA LYS A 48 -2.83 19.91 1.87
C LYS A 48 -3.61 18.88 2.67
N HIS A 49 -3.77 17.70 2.09
CA HIS A 49 -4.33 16.56 2.80
C HIS A 49 -3.37 16.07 3.89
N SER A 50 -3.94 15.61 5.01
CA SER A 50 -3.27 14.78 5.99
C SER A 50 -4.30 13.85 6.64
N PHE A 51 -3.81 12.71 7.15
CA PHE A 51 -4.68 11.80 7.90
C PHE A 51 -5.36 12.51 9.08
N THR A 52 -4.62 13.37 9.81
CA THR A 52 -5.16 14.15 10.93
C THR A 52 -6.31 15.06 10.50
N LEU A 53 -6.20 15.73 9.33
CA LEU A 53 -7.31 16.55 8.82
C LEU A 53 -8.52 15.70 8.43
N ALA A 54 -8.30 14.54 7.80
CA ALA A 54 -9.37 13.62 7.46
C ALA A 54 -10.05 13.06 8.72
N GLU A 55 -9.27 12.68 9.73
CA GLU A 55 -9.76 12.21 11.02
C GLU A 55 -10.60 13.28 11.75
N ASN A 56 -10.09 14.51 11.84
CA ASN A 56 -10.80 15.62 12.49
C ASN A 56 -12.11 15.94 11.78
N PHE A 57 -12.09 16.00 10.45
CA PHE A 57 -13.30 16.24 9.66
C PHE A 57 -14.36 15.14 9.89
N ALA A 58 -13.95 13.87 9.87
CA ALA A 58 -14.86 12.75 10.13
C ALA A 58 -15.40 12.77 11.55
N ARG A 59 -14.56 13.09 12.55
CA ARG A 59 -14.98 13.26 13.94
C ARG A 59 -16.06 14.32 14.07
N ASP A 60 -15.81 15.49 13.51
CA ASP A 60 -16.73 16.62 13.63
C ASP A 60 -18.07 16.32 12.93
N LYS A 61 -18.03 15.68 11.75
CA LYS A 61 -19.24 15.27 10.99
C LYS A 61 -20.03 14.13 11.63
N SER A 62 -19.37 13.25 12.36
CA SER A 62 -20.01 12.11 13.07
C SER A 62 -20.45 12.43 14.50
N GLY A 63 -20.17 13.66 14.98
CA GLY A 63 -20.37 13.98 16.40
C GLY A 63 -19.49 13.13 17.34
N GLY A 64 -18.32 12.69 16.86
CA GLY A 64 -17.39 11.85 17.61
C GLY A 64 -17.75 10.35 17.66
N THR A 65 -18.78 9.91 16.97
CA THR A 65 -19.21 8.50 16.94
C THR A 65 -18.16 7.64 16.23
N LYS A 66 -17.68 6.60 16.91
CA LYS A 66 -16.74 5.60 16.38
C LYS A 66 -17.46 4.32 15.99
N VAL A 67 -16.99 3.67 14.95
CA VAL A 67 -17.45 2.35 14.48
C VAL A 67 -16.27 1.41 14.27
N THR A 68 -16.47 0.13 14.47
CA THR A 68 -15.47 -0.89 14.21
C THR A 68 -15.12 -0.91 12.71
N TYR A 69 -13.84 -1.02 12.40
CA TYR A 69 -13.34 -1.08 11.05
C TYR A 69 -12.11 -1.99 10.98
N THR A 70 -12.30 -3.23 10.58
CA THR A 70 -11.31 -4.31 10.62
C THR A 70 -10.32 -4.31 9.44
N ASN A 71 -10.31 -3.23 8.63
CA ASN A 71 -9.32 -3.12 7.56
C ASN A 71 -7.90 -3.10 8.15
N PRO A 72 -6.92 -3.84 7.54
CA PRO A 72 -5.55 -3.93 8.06
C PRO A 72 -4.88 -2.59 8.34
N ILE A 73 -5.10 -1.57 7.49
CA ILE A 73 -4.55 -0.22 7.69
C ILE A 73 -5.08 0.38 9.02
N ALA A 74 -6.37 0.26 9.27
CA ALA A 74 -6.98 0.78 10.49
C ALA A 74 -6.54 -0.01 11.72
N VAL A 75 -6.46 -1.35 11.61
CA VAL A 75 -5.97 -2.21 12.69
C VAL A 75 -4.54 -1.82 13.09
N ALA A 76 -3.65 -1.67 12.12
CA ALA A 76 -2.27 -1.28 12.36
C ALA A 76 -2.14 0.15 12.95
N ARG A 77 -2.97 1.09 12.51
CA ARG A 77 -2.86 2.49 12.91
C ARG A 77 -3.52 2.81 14.25
N ASN A 78 -4.70 2.25 14.53
CA ASN A 78 -5.49 2.66 15.69
C ASN A 78 -6.25 1.53 16.40
N GLY A 79 -5.99 0.27 16.03
CA GLY A 79 -6.66 -0.88 16.64
C GLY A 79 -8.01 -1.23 15.98
N GLY A 80 -8.29 -0.73 14.78
CA GLY A 80 -9.40 -1.22 13.96
C GLY A 80 -10.71 -0.45 14.14
N TRP A 81 -10.66 0.86 14.13
CA TRP A 81 -11.88 1.71 14.17
C TRP A 81 -11.77 2.89 13.20
N ARG A 82 -12.89 3.49 12.86
CA ARG A 82 -13.00 4.79 12.18
C ARG A 82 -14.17 5.59 12.74
N TYR A 83 -14.21 6.90 12.45
CA TYR A 83 -15.41 7.68 12.72
C TYR A 83 -16.57 7.28 11.79
N GLY A 84 -17.80 7.44 12.28
CA GLY A 84 -19.03 7.05 11.58
C GLY A 84 -19.41 7.94 10.38
N TYR A 85 -18.46 8.69 9.83
CA TYR A 85 -18.65 9.53 8.66
C TYR A 85 -17.59 9.21 7.60
N GLY A 86 -18.00 8.68 6.47
CA GLY A 86 -17.10 8.26 5.39
C GLY A 86 -15.96 7.37 5.89
N ASN A 87 -14.78 7.49 5.27
CA ASN A 87 -13.60 6.72 5.65
C ASN A 87 -12.35 7.60 5.69
N MET A 88 -11.81 7.85 6.87
CA MET A 88 -10.60 8.66 7.08
C MET A 88 -9.33 8.01 6.49
N PHE A 89 -9.37 6.71 6.18
CA PHE A 89 -8.29 5.97 5.53
C PHE A 89 -8.42 5.92 3.99
N TYR A 90 -9.37 6.67 3.40
CA TYR A 90 -9.72 6.51 1.99
C TYR A 90 -8.55 6.82 1.05
N VAL A 91 -7.75 7.83 1.36
CA VAL A 91 -6.54 8.14 0.57
C VAL A 91 -5.55 6.99 0.59
N GLU A 92 -5.25 6.43 1.77
CA GLU A 92 -4.33 5.30 1.88
C GLU A 92 -4.86 4.06 1.13
N LEU A 93 -6.16 3.80 1.22
CA LEU A 93 -6.80 2.70 0.49
C LEU A 93 -6.70 2.89 -1.03
N VAL A 94 -6.96 4.08 -1.53
CA VAL A 94 -6.87 4.39 -2.97
C VAL A 94 -5.41 4.39 -3.43
N SER A 95 -4.49 4.91 -2.61
CA SER A 95 -3.07 4.97 -2.94
C SER A 95 -2.46 3.60 -3.18
N GLN A 96 -2.94 2.54 -2.51
CA GLN A 96 -2.52 1.16 -2.78
C GLN A 96 -2.73 0.79 -4.25
N TYR A 97 -3.85 1.19 -4.85
CA TYR A 97 -4.15 0.93 -6.27
C TYR A 97 -3.43 1.89 -7.20
N LEU A 98 -3.18 3.13 -6.78
CA LEU A 98 -2.44 4.11 -7.57
C LEU A 98 -0.94 3.77 -7.63
N THR A 99 -0.39 3.25 -6.56
CA THR A 99 1.01 2.77 -6.52
C THR A 99 1.23 1.66 -7.56
N VAL A 100 0.26 0.76 -7.73
CA VAL A 100 0.32 -0.27 -8.78
C VAL A 100 0.35 0.34 -10.19
N ASN A 101 -0.37 1.43 -10.43
CA ASN A 101 -0.37 2.12 -11.73
C ASN A 101 0.88 2.99 -11.95
N GLN A 102 1.66 3.29 -10.91
CA GLN A 102 2.97 3.95 -10.98
C GLN A 102 4.13 2.96 -11.12
N VAL A 103 3.84 1.65 -11.02
CA VAL A 103 4.81 0.60 -11.33
C VAL A 103 5.19 0.73 -12.80
N SER A 104 6.31 1.37 -13.07
CA SER A 104 6.82 1.63 -14.40
C SER A 104 7.28 0.30 -15.02
N GLY A 105 6.59 -0.10 -16.08
CA GLY A 105 6.93 -1.28 -16.86
C GLY A 105 5.83 -2.35 -16.83
N GLU A 106 5.57 -2.90 -18.01
CA GLU A 106 4.55 -3.95 -18.20
C GLU A 106 4.79 -5.17 -17.29
N LEU A 107 6.06 -5.48 -17.04
CA LEU A 107 6.47 -6.62 -16.22
C LEU A 107 6.12 -6.44 -14.75
N ALA A 108 6.49 -5.30 -14.18
CA ALA A 108 6.21 -4.98 -12.79
C ALA A 108 4.68 -4.89 -12.54
N GLN A 109 3.93 -4.40 -13.52
CA GLN A 109 2.48 -4.37 -13.46
C GLN A 109 1.86 -5.78 -13.49
N LYS A 110 2.41 -6.71 -14.28
CA LYS A 110 1.99 -8.12 -14.28
C LYS A 110 2.24 -8.79 -12.91
N ILE A 111 3.41 -8.55 -12.33
CA ILE A 111 3.78 -9.07 -11.01
C ILE A 111 2.81 -8.57 -9.96
N MET A 112 2.56 -7.27 -9.90
CA MET A 112 1.67 -6.67 -8.89
C MET A 112 0.21 -7.03 -9.09
N ASN A 113 -0.27 -7.13 -10.32
CA ASN A 113 -1.64 -7.59 -10.61
C ASN A 113 -1.89 -9.02 -10.10
N GLU A 114 -0.86 -9.87 -10.12
CA GLU A 114 -0.95 -11.19 -9.51
C GLU A 114 -0.90 -11.10 -7.98
N ALA A 115 0.06 -10.35 -7.41
CA ALA A 115 0.27 -10.23 -5.98
C ALA A 115 -0.97 -9.71 -5.23
N LEU A 116 -1.66 -8.73 -5.79
CA LEU A 116 -2.86 -8.12 -5.19
C LEU A 116 -4.05 -9.06 -5.04
N LYS A 117 -4.09 -10.17 -5.76
CA LYS A 117 -5.15 -11.20 -5.59
C LYS A 117 -5.11 -11.82 -4.19
N TYR A 118 -3.97 -11.74 -3.52
CA TYR A 118 -3.69 -12.36 -2.24
C TYR A 118 -3.66 -11.37 -1.08
N GLN A 119 -4.02 -10.11 -1.33
CA GLN A 119 -4.06 -9.08 -0.30
C GLN A 119 -5.00 -9.47 0.84
N GLY A 120 -4.51 -9.36 2.06
CA GLY A 120 -5.25 -9.71 3.27
C GLY A 120 -5.28 -11.20 3.61
N TRP A 121 -4.60 -12.04 2.83
CA TRP A 121 -4.44 -13.46 3.18
C TRP A 121 -3.44 -13.65 4.31
N ASP A 122 -3.64 -14.72 5.10
CA ASP A 122 -2.75 -15.06 6.19
C ASP A 122 -1.38 -15.54 5.66
N TYR A 123 -0.32 -15.20 6.38
CA TYR A 123 1.00 -15.76 6.15
C TYR A 123 1.03 -17.24 6.50
N VAL A 124 1.59 -18.08 5.63
CA VAL A 124 1.79 -19.51 5.91
C VAL A 124 3.23 -19.90 5.62
N TYR A 125 3.97 -20.25 6.65
CA TYR A 125 5.35 -20.71 6.52
C TYR A 125 5.46 -21.93 5.57
N GLY A 126 6.34 -21.84 4.57
CA GLY A 126 6.47 -22.85 3.51
C GLY A 126 5.41 -22.75 2.40
N GLY A 127 4.40 -21.88 2.53
CA GLY A 127 3.37 -21.65 1.51
C GLY A 127 3.96 -21.04 0.25
N SER A 128 3.47 -21.46 -0.93
CA SER A 128 4.05 -21.04 -2.21
C SER A 128 3.06 -20.98 -3.38
N ASN A 129 1.77 -21.16 -3.11
CA ASN A 129 0.73 -21.16 -4.12
C ASN A 129 -0.65 -20.86 -3.48
N PRO A 130 -1.69 -20.54 -4.26
CA PRO A 130 -3.00 -20.18 -3.71
C PRO A 130 -3.70 -21.27 -2.87
N ASN A 131 -3.33 -22.54 -3.02
CA ASN A 131 -3.94 -23.61 -2.22
C ASN A 131 -3.34 -23.69 -0.81
N THR A 132 -2.13 -23.16 -0.62
CA THR A 132 -1.40 -23.20 0.65
C THR A 132 -1.29 -21.85 1.34
N SER A 133 -1.71 -20.74 0.68
CA SER A 133 -1.25 -19.39 0.96
C SER A 133 0.28 -19.27 0.76
N PHE A 134 0.92 -18.26 1.32
CA PHE A 134 2.29 -17.89 0.97
C PHE A 134 3.12 -17.55 2.20
N ASP A 135 4.42 -17.90 2.13
CA ASP A 135 5.46 -17.20 2.85
C ASP A 135 6.06 -16.08 1.97
N CYS A 136 7.02 -15.33 2.50
CA CYS A 136 7.58 -14.15 1.82
C CYS A 136 8.17 -14.50 0.45
N SER A 137 9.05 -15.49 0.37
CA SER A 137 9.70 -15.89 -0.87
C SER A 137 8.80 -16.71 -1.79
N GLY A 138 7.83 -17.42 -1.24
CA GLY A 138 6.81 -18.14 -2.00
C GLY A 138 5.88 -17.20 -2.75
N LEU A 139 5.43 -16.10 -2.15
CA LEU A 139 4.65 -15.05 -2.80
C LEU A 139 5.43 -14.45 -3.96
N VAL A 140 6.68 -14.06 -3.72
CA VAL A 140 7.57 -13.49 -4.74
C VAL A 140 7.77 -14.50 -5.87
N GLN A 141 8.16 -15.73 -5.56
CA GLN A 141 8.36 -16.79 -6.58
C GLN A 141 7.12 -16.99 -7.45
N TRP A 142 5.95 -17.06 -6.85
CA TRP A 142 4.68 -17.23 -7.55
C TRP A 142 4.38 -16.07 -8.48
N CYS A 143 4.41 -14.83 -7.98
CA CYS A 143 4.04 -13.64 -8.74
C CYS A 143 5.00 -13.40 -9.92
N TYR A 144 6.30 -13.58 -9.71
CA TYR A 144 7.30 -13.48 -10.79
C TYR A 144 7.14 -14.62 -11.79
N GLY A 145 6.84 -15.84 -11.34
CA GLY A 145 6.56 -16.98 -12.21
C GLY A 145 5.36 -16.72 -13.13
N LYS A 146 4.29 -16.07 -12.64
CA LYS A 146 3.16 -15.63 -13.47
C LYS A 146 3.52 -14.56 -14.48
N ALA A 147 4.55 -13.78 -14.21
CA ALA A 147 5.10 -12.80 -15.14
C ALA A 147 6.16 -13.36 -16.10
N GLY A 148 6.48 -14.67 -15.99
CA GLY A 148 7.43 -15.37 -16.84
C GLY A 148 8.87 -15.40 -16.32
N ILE A 149 9.10 -14.98 -15.07
CA ILE A 149 10.42 -14.98 -14.43
C ILE A 149 10.49 -16.11 -13.40
N SER A 150 11.45 -17.02 -13.58
CA SER A 150 11.72 -18.09 -12.62
C SER A 150 12.66 -17.61 -11.52
N LEU A 151 12.23 -17.70 -10.26
CA LEU A 151 13.02 -17.37 -9.08
C LEU A 151 13.21 -18.60 -8.19
N PRO A 152 14.35 -18.71 -7.45
CA PRO A 152 14.54 -19.74 -6.44
C PRO A 152 13.47 -19.68 -5.33
N ARG A 153 13.35 -20.79 -4.56
CA ARG A 153 12.29 -20.91 -3.54
C ARG A 153 12.51 -20.05 -2.30
N THR A 154 13.74 -19.92 -1.81
CA THR A 154 14.00 -19.26 -0.52
C THR A 154 14.46 -17.81 -0.72
N ALA A 155 14.22 -16.95 0.28
CA ALA A 155 14.64 -15.56 0.25
C ALA A 155 16.16 -15.41 0.07
N GLN A 156 16.96 -16.25 0.76
CA GLN A 156 18.42 -16.27 0.59
C GLN A 156 18.80 -16.59 -0.86
N ALA A 157 18.23 -17.65 -1.44
CA ALA A 157 18.56 -18.04 -2.81
C ALA A 157 18.07 -17.02 -3.85
N GLN A 158 16.98 -16.32 -3.57
CA GLN A 158 16.52 -15.19 -4.43
C GLN A 158 17.51 -14.02 -4.36
N TYR A 159 18.02 -13.70 -3.18
CA TYR A 159 19.07 -12.70 -2.99
C TYR A 159 20.34 -13.09 -3.76
N ASP A 160 20.82 -14.31 -3.60
CA ASP A 160 22.02 -14.81 -4.26
C ASP A 160 21.91 -14.84 -5.80
N ALA A 161 20.67 -14.92 -6.33
CA ALA A 161 20.39 -14.98 -7.76
C ALA A 161 20.12 -13.60 -8.40
N THR A 162 20.17 -12.50 -7.63
CA THR A 162 19.85 -11.14 -8.10
C THR A 162 21.06 -10.22 -8.06
N GLN A 163 21.03 -9.17 -8.87
CA GLN A 163 22.01 -8.08 -8.79
C GLN A 163 21.58 -7.13 -7.67
N HIS A 164 22.51 -6.78 -6.78
CA HIS A 164 22.24 -5.89 -5.67
C HIS A 164 22.53 -4.44 -6.06
N ILE A 165 21.57 -3.57 -5.76
CA ILE A 165 21.64 -2.12 -5.98
C ILE A 165 21.17 -1.40 -4.71
N PRO A 166 21.62 -0.17 -4.44
CA PRO A 166 21.10 0.62 -3.32
C PRO A 166 19.59 0.86 -3.47
N LEU A 167 18.85 0.92 -2.35
CA LEU A 167 17.40 1.20 -2.35
C LEU A 167 17.05 2.50 -3.11
N SER A 168 17.95 3.50 -3.09
CA SER A 168 17.77 4.77 -3.82
C SER A 168 17.72 4.61 -5.35
N GLN A 169 18.18 3.48 -5.88
CA GLN A 169 18.14 3.14 -7.30
C GLN A 169 17.06 2.12 -7.63
N ALA A 170 16.39 1.56 -6.61
CA ALA A 170 15.35 0.57 -6.80
C ALA A 170 14.15 1.14 -7.55
N GLN A 171 13.64 0.36 -8.46
CA GLN A 171 12.43 0.64 -9.23
C GLN A 171 11.30 -0.29 -8.78
N ALA A 172 10.07 0.15 -8.97
CA ALA A 172 8.93 -0.70 -8.69
C ALA A 172 9.00 -2.00 -9.51
N GLY A 173 8.82 -3.13 -8.83
CA GLY A 173 9.06 -4.47 -9.38
C GLY A 173 10.43 -5.05 -9.04
N ASP A 174 11.34 -4.30 -8.41
CA ASP A 174 12.55 -4.87 -7.83
C ASP A 174 12.25 -5.60 -6.51
N LEU A 175 13.18 -6.43 -6.06
CA LEU A 175 13.07 -7.11 -4.77
C LEU A 175 13.80 -6.32 -3.69
N VAL A 176 13.19 -6.27 -2.50
CA VAL A 176 13.84 -5.76 -1.29
C VAL A 176 14.05 -6.89 -0.31
N PHE A 177 15.23 -6.96 0.28
CA PHE A 177 15.66 -8.05 1.13
C PHE A 177 15.99 -7.58 2.54
N PHE A 178 15.78 -8.47 3.50
CA PHE A 178 15.96 -8.17 4.92
C PHE A 178 16.65 -9.31 5.64
N HIS A 179 17.49 -8.94 6.62
CA HIS A 179 18.15 -9.86 7.51
C HIS A 179 17.50 -9.90 8.90
N SER A 180 17.73 -10.96 9.64
CA SER A 180 17.40 -11.05 11.08
C SER A 180 15.92 -10.76 11.43
N THR A 181 14.98 -10.91 10.50
CA THR A 181 13.55 -10.78 10.78
C THR A 181 13.00 -11.94 11.61
N TYR A 182 13.69 -13.09 11.54
CA TYR A 182 13.52 -14.26 12.41
C TYR A 182 14.82 -15.10 12.41
N ASN A 183 14.92 -16.06 13.30
CA ASN A 183 16.11 -16.95 13.38
C ASN A 183 16.01 -18.06 12.34
N ALA A 184 16.56 -17.82 11.14
CA ALA A 184 16.49 -18.76 10.01
C ALA A 184 17.80 -19.57 9.79
N GLY A 185 18.89 -19.21 10.45
CA GLY A 185 20.22 -19.78 10.17
C GLY A 185 20.84 -19.31 8.84
N THR A 186 20.21 -18.38 8.13
CA THR A 186 20.69 -17.74 6.89
C THR A 186 20.80 -16.23 7.08
N TYR A 187 21.60 -15.55 6.24
CA TYR A 187 21.74 -14.10 6.31
C TYR A 187 20.44 -13.39 5.90
N VAL A 188 19.89 -13.74 4.74
CA VAL A 188 18.59 -13.18 4.29
C VAL A 188 17.45 -14.00 4.86
N THR A 189 16.54 -13.33 5.55
CA THR A 189 15.41 -13.98 6.22
C THR A 189 14.05 -13.55 5.68
N HIS A 190 13.97 -12.43 4.93
CA HIS A 190 12.73 -11.95 4.37
C HIS A 190 12.93 -11.24 3.03
N VAL A 191 11.88 -11.22 2.21
CA VAL A 191 11.85 -10.56 0.91
C VAL A 191 10.47 -9.95 0.65
N GLY A 192 10.46 -8.81 -0.04
CA GLY A 192 9.26 -8.17 -0.54
C GLY A 192 9.47 -7.64 -1.96
N ILE A 193 8.39 -7.22 -2.60
CA ILE A 193 8.39 -6.55 -3.91
C ILE A 193 8.39 -5.05 -3.66
N TYR A 194 9.42 -4.34 -4.09
CA TYR A 194 9.44 -2.87 -4.02
C TYR A 194 8.38 -2.29 -4.97
N VAL A 195 7.58 -1.36 -4.46
CA VAL A 195 6.48 -0.76 -5.23
C VAL A 195 6.64 0.74 -5.45
N GLY A 196 7.80 1.29 -5.09
CA GLY A 196 8.06 2.73 -5.14
C GLY A 196 7.69 3.44 -3.84
N ASN A 197 8.05 4.72 -3.73
CA ASN A 197 7.71 5.60 -2.61
C ASN A 197 8.04 5.03 -1.21
N ASN A 198 9.16 4.32 -1.10
CA ASN A 198 9.57 3.63 0.14
C ASN A 198 8.54 2.63 0.66
N GLN A 199 7.81 1.97 -0.23
CA GLN A 199 6.87 0.92 0.11
C GLN A 199 7.27 -0.40 -0.55
N MET A 200 6.95 -1.50 0.12
CA MET A 200 6.99 -2.85 -0.46
C MET A 200 5.65 -3.53 -0.32
N TYR A 201 5.41 -4.53 -1.17
CA TYR A 201 4.35 -5.51 -1.02
C TYR A 201 4.97 -6.85 -0.66
N HIS A 202 4.50 -7.49 0.41
CA HIS A 202 5.11 -8.72 0.92
C HIS A 202 4.10 -9.65 1.58
N ALA A 203 4.48 -10.91 1.76
CA ALA A 203 3.77 -11.76 2.69
C ALA A 203 4.20 -11.40 4.12
N GLY A 204 3.48 -10.46 4.69
CA GLY A 204 3.37 -10.21 6.11
C GLY A 204 2.19 -10.99 6.68
N ASP A 205 1.74 -10.67 7.87
CA ASP A 205 0.55 -11.24 8.46
C ASP A 205 -0.39 -10.11 8.89
N PRO A 206 -1.33 -9.74 8.02
CA PRO A 206 -1.67 -10.33 6.70
C PRO A 206 -0.75 -9.88 5.55
N ILE A 207 -0.86 -10.58 4.40
CA ILE A 207 -0.20 -10.20 3.14
C ILE A 207 -0.66 -8.80 2.72
N GLY A 208 0.29 -7.90 2.42
CA GLY A 208 -0.05 -6.53 2.07
C GLY A 208 1.15 -5.60 1.91
N TYR A 209 0.87 -4.31 2.01
CA TYR A 209 1.88 -3.26 1.92
C TYR A 209 2.57 -3.01 3.26
N ALA A 210 3.84 -2.63 3.20
CA ALA A 210 4.59 -2.16 4.35
C ALA A 210 5.43 -0.92 3.99
N ASP A 211 5.55 0.00 4.95
CA ASP A 211 6.34 1.23 4.85
C ASP A 211 7.78 0.95 5.25
N LEU A 212 8.70 1.07 4.29
CA LEU A 212 10.12 0.85 4.45
C LEU A 212 10.81 1.92 5.32
N THR A 213 10.14 3.06 5.58
CA THR A 213 10.67 4.10 6.47
C THR A 213 10.45 3.79 7.95
N SER A 214 9.67 2.77 8.27
CA SER A 214 9.47 2.34 9.65
C SER A 214 10.77 1.85 10.28
N SER A 215 10.95 2.08 11.57
CA SER A 215 12.17 1.72 12.29
C SER A 215 12.49 0.22 12.21
N TYR A 216 11.46 -0.62 12.23
CA TYR A 216 11.62 -2.07 12.09
C TYR A 216 12.27 -2.43 10.74
N TRP A 217 11.70 -1.98 9.63
CA TRP A 217 12.24 -2.31 8.31
C TRP A 217 13.60 -1.69 8.07
N GLN A 218 13.82 -0.46 8.55
CA GLN A 218 15.13 0.19 8.42
C GLN A 218 16.27 -0.55 9.16
N GLN A 219 15.97 -1.18 10.30
CA GLN A 219 16.96 -1.99 11.06
C GLN A 219 17.32 -3.30 10.38
N HIS A 220 16.43 -3.83 9.53
CA HIS A 220 16.59 -5.15 8.91
C HIS A 220 16.89 -5.09 7.40
N LEU A 221 16.79 -3.91 6.78
CA LEU A 221 17.00 -3.73 5.35
C LEU A 221 18.45 -4.08 4.95
N ILE A 222 18.56 -4.86 3.88
CA ILE A 222 19.83 -5.10 3.20
C ILE A 222 19.90 -4.11 2.03
N GLY A 223 20.84 -3.16 2.10
CA GLY A 223 20.99 -2.07 1.14
C GLY A 223 21.59 -2.49 -0.19
#